data_2c1aa95ce460053d20aa1a988acacbcf
#
_entry.id   2c1aa95ce460053d20aa1a988acacbcf
#
_cell.length_a   1.000
_cell.length_b   1.000
_cell.length_c   1.000
_cell.angle_alpha   90.00
_cell.angle_beta   90.00
_cell.angle_gamma   90.00
#
_symmetry.space_group_name_H-M   'P 1'
#
loop_
_entity.id
_entity.type
_entity.pdbx_description
1 polymer ?
#
loop_
_entity_poly.entity_id
_entity_poly.type
_entity_poly.pdbx_seq_one_letter_code
_entity_poly.pdbx_strand_id
1 'polypeptide(L)'
;DLPDLRNDRFGINGEDNRYNSTPEYLNYLSGFSSPETIFDALVFDAGNTDRFSILFPDLFEALELFNGTTETNGLRFSAFHVPGSSDEVYAIVRLVLNGSSGDLAGIERNMFITGVDGITLTTTNFSDLLTQDIATFNFADYNNNNTDTFDDDILTPNGQSITVSKEIFTDNPVHRVDVIVEDNETIGYLMYNSFRGNFETELNQAFATFQAANI
;
A
#
# COMPACT_ATOMS: atom_id res chain seq x y z
N ASP A 1 18.58 6.69 -20.81
CA ASP A 1 17.95 8.00 -21.02
C ASP A 1 16.69 7.85 -21.89
N LEU A 2 15.51 8.04 -21.31
CA LEU A 2 14.25 7.99 -22.04
C LEU A 2 14.18 8.93 -23.25
N PRO A 3 14.71 10.16 -23.21
CA PRO A 3 14.76 11.04 -24.36
C PRO A 3 15.55 10.44 -25.51
N ASP A 4 16.69 9.82 -25.24
CA ASP A 4 17.54 9.22 -26.26
C ASP A 4 16.85 8.01 -26.92
N LEU A 5 16.23 7.14 -26.13
CA LEU A 5 15.51 5.99 -26.67
C LEU A 5 14.27 6.39 -27.45
N ARG A 6 13.51 7.35 -26.95
CA ARG A 6 12.30 7.85 -27.62
C ARG A 6 12.59 8.49 -28.97
N ASN A 7 13.74 9.10 -29.12
CA ASN A 7 14.18 9.71 -30.36
C ASN A 7 14.88 8.72 -31.30
N ASP A 8 15.28 7.55 -30.80
CA ASP A 8 16.14 6.62 -31.49
C ASP A 8 15.51 5.94 -32.69
N ARG A 9 14.24 5.52 -32.59
CA ARG A 9 13.59 4.77 -33.67
C ARG A 9 12.50 5.56 -34.38
N PHE A 10 11.80 6.41 -33.66
CA PHE A 10 10.59 7.07 -34.10
C PHE A 10 10.69 8.59 -34.00
N GLY A 11 11.87 9.16 -34.06
CA GLY A 11 12.13 10.57 -33.88
C GLY A 11 10.92 11.46 -34.13
N ILE A 12 10.53 12.29 -33.19
CA ILE A 12 9.27 13.06 -33.22
C ILE A 12 9.13 13.89 -34.50
N ASN A 13 10.23 14.20 -35.15
CA ASN A 13 10.23 15.00 -36.39
C ASN A 13 11.13 14.39 -37.50
N GLY A 14 11.49 13.10 -37.42
CA GLY A 14 12.40 12.48 -38.38
C GLY A 14 13.84 12.97 -38.29
N GLU A 15 14.15 13.70 -37.22
CA GLU A 15 15.49 14.21 -36.95
C GLU A 15 16.14 13.32 -35.88
N ASP A 16 17.40 12.94 -36.19
CA ASP A 16 18.35 12.30 -35.29
C ASP A 16 17.85 11.08 -34.51
N ASN A 17 17.71 9.97 -35.22
CA ASN A 17 17.57 8.65 -34.62
C ASN A 17 18.95 8.12 -34.25
N ARG A 18 19.19 7.81 -32.99
CA ARG A 18 20.42 7.15 -32.49
C ARG A 18 20.69 5.83 -33.23
N TYR A 19 19.62 5.12 -33.60
CA TYR A 19 19.66 3.91 -34.41
C TYR A 19 19.05 4.18 -35.77
N ASN A 20 19.89 4.41 -36.74
CA ASN A 20 19.47 4.78 -38.11
C ASN A 20 18.84 3.63 -38.91
N SER A 21 18.88 2.41 -38.37
CA SER A 21 18.35 1.24 -39.04
C SER A 21 17.76 0.22 -38.06
N THR A 22 16.82 -0.60 -38.58
CA THR A 22 16.28 -1.74 -37.81
C THR A 22 17.35 -2.72 -37.30
N PRO A 23 18.40 -3.08 -38.10
CA PRO A 23 19.45 -3.94 -37.59
C PRO A 23 20.23 -3.35 -36.40
N GLU A 24 20.53 -2.06 -36.40
CA GLU A 24 21.21 -1.39 -35.27
C GLU A 24 20.33 -1.40 -34.02
N TYR A 25 19.05 -1.11 -34.17
CA TYR A 25 18.11 -1.18 -33.05
C TYR A 25 17.99 -2.60 -32.47
N LEU A 26 17.87 -3.62 -33.34
CA LEU A 26 17.84 -5.01 -32.90
C LEU A 26 19.14 -5.44 -32.23
N ASN A 27 20.29 -4.94 -32.70
CA ASN A 27 21.58 -5.19 -32.06
C ASN A 27 21.64 -4.57 -30.65
N TYR A 28 21.12 -3.35 -30.49
CA TYR A 28 21.00 -2.74 -29.17
C TYR A 28 20.11 -3.58 -28.23
N LEU A 29 18.93 -3.99 -28.69
CA LEU A 29 18.01 -4.82 -27.89
C LEU A 29 18.63 -6.17 -27.52
N SER A 30 19.44 -6.76 -28.40
CA SER A 30 20.10 -8.05 -28.15
C SER A 30 21.18 -7.98 -27.04
N GLY A 31 21.55 -6.78 -26.61
CA GLY A 31 22.45 -6.58 -25.48
C GLY A 31 21.80 -6.80 -24.12
N PHE A 32 20.48 -6.92 -24.07
CA PHE A 32 19.73 -7.15 -22.84
C PHE A 32 19.33 -8.63 -22.72
N SER A 33 19.39 -9.16 -21.50
CA SER A 33 19.10 -10.57 -21.24
C SER A 33 17.60 -10.85 -21.11
N SER A 34 16.77 -9.84 -20.85
CA SER A 34 15.33 -9.97 -20.67
C SER A 34 14.62 -8.63 -20.89
N PRO A 35 13.28 -8.61 -21.07
CA PRO A 35 12.47 -7.39 -21.10
C PRO A 35 12.63 -6.53 -19.85
N GLU A 36 12.79 -7.15 -18.67
CA GLU A 36 12.96 -6.45 -17.38
C GLU A 36 14.25 -5.61 -17.40
N THR A 37 15.36 -6.18 -17.90
CA THR A 37 16.62 -5.45 -18.00
C THR A 37 16.57 -4.27 -18.97
N ILE A 38 15.74 -4.36 -20.02
CA ILE A 38 15.46 -3.21 -20.89
C ILE A 38 14.68 -2.14 -20.13
N PHE A 39 13.63 -2.56 -19.41
CA PHE A 39 12.82 -1.65 -18.62
C PHE A 39 13.67 -0.90 -17.59
N ASP A 40 14.47 -1.61 -16.81
CA ASP A 40 15.36 -1.03 -15.81
C ASP A 40 16.35 -0.01 -16.42
N ALA A 41 16.84 -0.30 -17.61
CA ALA A 41 17.72 0.62 -18.34
C ALA A 41 17.01 1.89 -18.86
N LEU A 42 15.67 1.86 -18.97
CA LEU A 42 14.84 2.98 -19.42
C LEU A 42 14.34 3.86 -18.27
N VAL A 43 14.25 3.31 -17.07
CA VAL A 43 13.80 4.07 -15.88
C VAL A 43 14.83 5.13 -15.54
N PHE A 44 14.44 6.39 -15.57
CA PHE A 44 15.33 7.51 -15.29
C PHE A 44 15.39 7.80 -13.79
N ASP A 45 16.59 7.70 -13.20
CA ASP A 45 16.83 8.04 -11.78
C ASP A 45 15.81 7.37 -10.84
N ALA A 46 15.80 6.03 -10.89
CA ALA A 46 14.83 5.20 -10.18
C ALA A 46 14.73 5.55 -8.68
N GLY A 47 13.52 5.74 -8.21
CA GLY A 47 13.20 6.08 -6.81
C GLY A 47 13.30 7.57 -6.46
N ASN A 48 14.02 8.39 -7.25
CA ASN A 48 14.07 9.84 -7.05
C ASN A 48 13.15 10.57 -8.03
N THR A 49 13.44 10.47 -9.33
CA THR A 49 12.65 11.16 -10.37
C THR A 49 11.53 10.27 -10.88
N ASP A 50 11.84 9.07 -11.34
CA ASP A 50 10.83 8.08 -11.73
C ASP A 50 10.51 7.16 -10.55
N ARG A 51 9.38 7.42 -9.92
CA ARG A 51 8.87 6.68 -8.76
C ARG A 51 7.64 5.85 -9.07
N PHE A 52 7.15 5.90 -10.31
CA PHE A 52 5.85 5.34 -10.68
C PHE A 52 5.92 4.33 -11.83
N SER A 53 7.03 4.30 -12.58
CA SER A 53 7.18 3.29 -13.62
C SER A 53 7.34 1.92 -12.98
N ILE A 54 6.52 0.98 -13.43
CA ILE A 54 6.50 -0.41 -12.95
C ILE A 54 6.31 -1.34 -14.13
N LEU A 55 7.04 -2.45 -14.14
CA LEU A 55 6.85 -3.56 -15.05
C LEU A 55 6.24 -4.74 -14.29
N PHE A 56 5.14 -5.25 -14.78
CA PHE A 56 4.54 -6.48 -14.27
C PHE A 56 5.01 -7.67 -15.10
N PRO A 57 5.61 -8.68 -14.47
CA PRO A 57 6.06 -9.88 -15.19
C PRO A 57 4.88 -10.74 -15.71
N ASP A 58 3.74 -10.66 -15.02
CA ASP A 58 2.51 -11.37 -15.41
C ASP A 58 1.34 -10.40 -15.58
N LEU A 59 0.72 -10.43 -16.76
CA LEU A 59 -0.46 -9.60 -17.06
C LEU A 59 -1.67 -9.99 -16.20
N PHE A 60 -1.86 -11.26 -15.91
CA PHE A 60 -3.03 -11.72 -15.14
C PHE A 60 -2.90 -11.28 -13.68
N GLU A 61 -1.72 -11.39 -13.08
CA GLU A 61 -1.45 -10.84 -11.74
C GLU A 61 -1.65 -9.33 -11.70
N ALA A 62 -1.20 -8.61 -12.74
CA ALA A 62 -1.44 -7.17 -12.86
C ALA A 62 -2.94 -6.84 -12.92
N LEU A 63 -3.72 -7.58 -13.68
CA LEU A 63 -5.17 -7.38 -13.78
C LEU A 63 -5.87 -7.66 -12.45
N GLU A 64 -5.48 -8.71 -11.73
CA GLU A 64 -6.01 -9.01 -10.39
C GLU A 64 -5.69 -7.87 -9.41
N LEU A 65 -4.45 -7.38 -9.41
CA LEU A 65 -4.04 -6.24 -8.61
C LEU A 65 -4.87 -4.99 -8.91
N PHE A 66 -5.09 -4.67 -10.19
CA PHE A 66 -5.94 -3.54 -10.59
C PHE A 66 -7.40 -3.72 -10.19
N ASN A 67 -7.89 -4.95 -10.16
CA ASN A 67 -9.21 -5.30 -9.65
C ASN A 67 -9.31 -5.33 -8.11
N GLY A 68 -8.20 -5.14 -7.42
CA GLY A 68 -8.15 -5.11 -5.96
C GLY A 68 -7.91 -6.46 -5.30
N THR A 69 -7.60 -7.49 -6.07
CA THR A 69 -7.30 -8.83 -5.57
C THR A 69 -5.80 -8.95 -5.35
N THR A 70 -5.40 -9.18 -4.11
CA THR A 70 -3.99 -9.37 -3.72
C THR A 70 -3.89 -10.39 -2.60
N GLU A 71 -2.72 -11.00 -2.45
CA GLU A 71 -2.41 -11.79 -1.27
C GLU A 71 -2.07 -10.86 -0.10
N THR A 72 -2.94 -10.82 0.91
CA THR A 72 -2.83 -9.88 2.04
C THR A 72 -3.54 -10.41 3.28
N ASN A 73 -3.10 -9.96 4.45
CA ASN A 73 -3.86 -10.10 5.71
C ASN A 73 -4.85 -8.95 5.94
N GLY A 74 -4.92 -7.99 5.01
CA GLY A 74 -5.84 -6.85 5.07
C GLY A 74 -5.39 -5.69 5.95
N LEU A 75 -4.22 -5.75 6.54
CA LEU A 75 -3.71 -4.71 7.44
C LEU A 75 -2.83 -3.71 6.68
N ARG A 76 -2.95 -2.42 7.03
CA ARG A 76 -2.07 -1.36 6.56
C ARG A 76 -1.44 -0.68 7.75
N PHE A 77 -0.12 -0.55 7.72
CA PHE A 77 0.68 -0.04 8.83
C PHE A 77 1.35 1.30 8.51
N SER A 78 1.70 2.04 9.56
CA SER A 78 2.76 3.04 9.55
C SER A 78 3.70 2.74 10.68
N ALA A 79 5.01 2.74 10.39
CA ALA A 79 6.05 2.52 11.37
C ALA A 79 6.66 3.85 11.83
N PHE A 80 6.97 3.95 13.12
CA PHE A 80 7.56 5.10 13.78
C PHE A 80 8.62 4.63 14.78
N HIS A 81 9.59 5.48 15.09
CA HIS A 81 10.53 5.20 16.16
C HIS A 81 9.84 5.17 17.52
N VAL A 82 10.24 4.25 18.37
CA VAL A 82 9.88 4.28 19.80
C VAL A 82 10.51 5.52 20.41
N PRO A 83 9.77 6.31 21.24
CA PRO A 83 10.32 7.49 21.89
C PRO A 83 11.63 7.18 22.62
N GLY A 84 12.66 7.99 22.33
CA GLY A 84 14.00 7.81 22.91
C GLY A 84 14.87 6.70 22.27
N SER A 85 14.36 5.93 21.31
CA SER A 85 15.14 4.92 20.59
C SER A 85 15.50 5.37 19.17
N SER A 86 16.72 5.09 18.76
CA SER A 86 17.17 5.27 17.37
C SER A 86 17.02 4.01 16.50
N ASP A 87 16.72 2.87 17.11
CA ASP A 87 16.67 1.57 16.43
C ASP A 87 15.30 0.90 16.57
N GLU A 88 14.70 0.90 17.77
CA GLU A 88 13.39 0.29 17.95
C GLU A 88 12.30 1.09 17.29
N VAL A 89 11.40 0.38 16.62
CA VAL A 89 10.22 0.95 15.97
C VAL A 89 8.96 0.24 16.45
N TYR A 90 7.84 0.93 16.32
CA TYR A 90 6.51 0.34 16.47
C TYR A 90 5.68 0.62 15.23
N ALA A 91 4.71 -0.22 14.97
CA ALA A 91 3.78 -0.01 13.88
C ALA A 91 2.38 0.30 14.41
N ILE A 92 1.70 1.27 13.79
CA ILE A 92 0.30 1.58 14.05
C ILE A 92 -0.54 0.95 12.94
N VAL A 93 -1.59 0.22 13.30
CA VAL A 93 -2.59 -0.25 12.35
C VAL A 93 -3.41 0.96 11.87
N ARG A 94 -3.24 1.35 10.61
CA ARG A 94 -3.93 2.52 10.02
C ARG A 94 -5.26 2.18 9.38
N LEU A 95 -5.33 1.00 8.81
CA LEU A 95 -6.52 0.50 8.14
C LEU A 95 -6.56 -1.02 8.29
N VAL A 96 -7.76 -1.53 8.48
CA VAL A 96 -8.07 -2.96 8.45
C VAL A 96 -9.14 -3.15 7.38
N LEU A 97 -8.89 -3.98 6.39
CA LEU A 97 -9.84 -4.24 5.31
C LEU A 97 -10.96 -5.14 5.82
N ASN A 98 -12.19 -4.70 5.63
CA ASN A 98 -13.38 -5.39 6.13
C ASN A 98 -13.47 -6.83 5.57
N GLY A 99 -13.61 -7.81 6.45
CA GLY A 99 -13.70 -9.23 6.11
C GLY A 99 -12.35 -9.91 5.83
N SER A 100 -11.22 -9.21 5.93
CA SER A 100 -9.89 -9.80 5.81
C SER A 100 -9.52 -10.65 7.03
N SER A 101 -8.46 -11.46 6.91
CA SER A 101 -7.98 -12.28 8.04
C SER A 101 -7.61 -11.44 9.26
N GLY A 102 -7.08 -10.24 9.07
CA GLY A 102 -6.80 -9.30 10.16
C GLY A 102 -8.06 -8.80 10.87
N ASP A 103 -9.11 -8.46 10.10
CA ASP A 103 -10.42 -8.06 10.62
C ASP A 103 -11.09 -9.22 11.40
N LEU A 104 -11.13 -10.40 10.79
CA LEU A 104 -11.72 -11.59 11.40
C LEU A 104 -10.98 -12.04 12.67
N ALA A 105 -9.70 -11.75 12.77
CA ALA A 105 -8.90 -11.99 13.96
C ALA A 105 -9.09 -10.93 15.07
N GLY A 106 -9.87 -9.87 14.81
CA GLY A 106 -10.17 -8.81 15.78
C GLY A 106 -9.06 -7.76 15.91
N ILE A 107 -8.22 -7.60 14.89
CA ILE A 107 -7.29 -6.48 14.83
C ILE A 107 -8.05 -5.23 14.40
N GLU A 108 -7.87 -4.15 15.12
CA GLU A 108 -8.57 -2.90 14.88
C GLU A 108 -7.58 -1.78 14.51
N ARG A 109 -8.12 -0.77 13.84
CA ARG A 109 -7.39 0.47 13.59
C ARG A 109 -6.95 1.09 14.93
N ASN A 110 -5.76 1.68 14.92
CA ASN A 110 -5.14 2.32 16.08
C ASN A 110 -4.56 1.34 17.12
N MET A 111 -4.49 0.06 16.84
CA MET A 111 -3.67 -0.87 17.63
C MET A 111 -2.18 -0.65 17.33
N PHE A 112 -1.35 -0.81 18.36
CA PHE A 112 0.09 -0.58 18.34
C PHE A 112 0.83 -1.91 18.41
N ILE A 113 1.72 -2.17 17.45
CA ILE A 113 2.50 -3.40 17.33
C ILE A 113 3.96 -3.05 17.62
N THR A 114 4.56 -3.75 18.58
CA THR A 114 5.97 -3.58 18.97
C THR A 114 6.84 -4.77 18.60
N GLY A 115 6.23 -5.87 18.20
CA GLY A 115 6.94 -7.09 17.81
C GLY A 115 6.11 -8.01 16.93
N VAL A 116 6.79 -8.96 16.30
CA VAL A 116 6.19 -10.05 15.53
C VAL A 116 6.89 -11.36 15.92
N ASP A 117 6.12 -12.41 16.22
CA ASP A 117 6.61 -13.72 16.65
C ASP A 117 7.57 -13.66 17.87
N GLY A 118 7.35 -12.66 18.76
CA GLY A 118 8.18 -12.38 19.90
C GLY A 118 9.48 -11.64 19.60
N ILE A 119 9.71 -11.21 18.35
CA ILE A 119 10.86 -10.42 17.92
C ILE A 119 10.49 -8.95 17.91
N THR A 120 11.22 -8.13 18.66
CA THR A 120 11.01 -6.67 18.68
C THR A 120 11.24 -6.06 17.29
N LEU A 121 10.39 -5.11 16.89
CA LEU A 121 10.54 -4.37 15.64
C LEU A 121 11.70 -3.37 15.74
N THR A 122 12.53 -3.37 14.71
CA THR A 122 13.66 -2.43 14.57
C THR A 122 13.66 -1.81 13.17
N THR A 123 14.46 -0.76 12.99
CA THR A 123 14.64 -0.12 11.68
C THR A 123 15.10 -1.07 10.57
N THR A 124 15.75 -2.18 10.94
CA THR A 124 16.32 -3.15 10.00
C THR A 124 15.42 -4.33 9.70
N ASN A 125 14.45 -4.66 10.58
CA ASN A 125 13.64 -5.88 10.44
C ASN A 125 12.12 -5.65 10.26
N PHE A 126 11.61 -4.44 10.56
CA PHE A 126 10.15 -4.20 10.64
C PHE A 126 9.43 -4.50 9.30
N SER A 127 10.05 -4.17 8.18
CA SER A 127 9.45 -4.41 6.86
C SER A 127 9.25 -5.90 6.61
N ASP A 128 10.26 -6.70 6.85
CA ASP A 128 10.22 -8.16 6.62
C ASP A 128 9.27 -8.83 7.61
N LEU A 129 9.30 -8.44 8.89
CA LEU A 129 8.46 -9.02 9.92
C LEU A 129 6.97 -8.69 9.72
N LEU A 130 6.63 -7.46 9.34
CA LEU A 130 5.24 -7.04 9.12
C LEU A 130 4.64 -7.61 7.82
N THR A 131 5.48 -8.10 6.91
CA THR A 131 5.05 -8.61 5.60
C THR A 131 5.14 -10.12 5.45
N GLN A 132 5.31 -10.87 6.52
CA GLN A 132 5.30 -12.34 6.51
C GLN A 132 3.94 -12.90 6.09
N ASP A 133 3.92 -14.10 5.53
CA ASP A 133 2.69 -14.77 5.11
C ASP A 133 1.84 -15.21 6.31
N ILE A 134 2.48 -15.59 7.39
CA ILE A 134 1.88 -15.86 8.70
C ILE A 134 2.68 -15.09 9.74
N ALA A 135 2.01 -14.25 10.53
CA ALA A 135 2.65 -13.41 11.53
C ALA A 135 1.83 -13.41 12.83
N THR A 136 2.51 -13.54 13.97
CA THR A 136 1.90 -13.30 15.28
C THR A 136 2.30 -11.91 15.76
N PHE A 137 1.41 -10.95 15.62
CA PHE A 137 1.63 -9.56 16.07
C PHE A 137 1.57 -9.49 17.61
N ASN A 138 2.55 -8.81 18.20
CA ASN A 138 2.62 -8.54 19.64
C ASN A 138 2.26 -7.06 19.88
N PHE A 139 1.26 -6.83 20.72
CA PHE A 139 0.66 -5.52 20.90
C PHE A 139 1.16 -4.80 22.15
N ALA A 140 0.98 -3.48 22.13
CA ALA A 140 1.30 -2.60 23.24
C ALA A 140 0.18 -1.57 23.45
N ASP A 141 0.05 -1.09 24.68
CA ASP A 141 -0.74 0.08 25.00
C ASP A 141 0.10 1.36 24.81
N TYR A 142 -0.53 2.38 24.26
CA TYR A 142 0.08 3.67 24.02
C TYR A 142 -0.47 4.72 24.99
N ASN A 143 0.41 5.45 25.62
CA ASN A 143 0.09 6.56 26.51
C ASN A 143 0.89 7.80 26.10
N ASN A 144 0.18 8.84 25.67
CA ASN A 144 0.77 10.13 25.29
C ASN A 144 0.96 11.09 26.49
N ASN A 145 0.79 10.60 27.74
CA ASN A 145 0.91 11.39 28.97
C ASN A 145 0.08 12.69 29.00
N ASN A 146 -0.88 12.85 28.09
CA ASN A 146 -1.67 14.08 27.86
C ASN A 146 -0.80 15.31 27.56
N THR A 147 0.30 15.11 26.86
CA THR A 147 1.17 16.18 26.36
C THR A 147 1.14 16.24 24.84
N ASP A 148 1.62 17.36 24.28
CA ASP A 148 1.81 17.51 22.84
C ASP A 148 3.24 17.09 22.39
N THR A 149 4.02 16.52 23.32
CA THR A 149 5.42 16.16 23.12
C THR A 149 5.52 14.64 22.90
N PHE A 150 5.94 14.24 21.71
CA PHE A 150 6.13 12.82 21.37
C PHE A 150 7.25 12.14 22.18
N ASP A 151 8.24 12.89 22.64
CA ASP A 151 9.42 12.33 23.29
C ASP A 151 9.13 11.71 24.68
N ASP A 152 7.99 12.05 25.30
CA ASP A 152 7.56 11.50 26.59
C ASP A 152 6.45 10.45 26.48
N ASP A 153 6.07 10.08 25.27
CA ASP A 153 5.11 9.02 25.00
C ASP A 153 5.65 7.66 25.43
N ILE A 154 4.76 6.79 25.87
CA ILE A 154 5.13 5.47 26.40
C ILE A 154 4.37 4.38 25.65
N LEU A 155 5.10 3.38 25.16
CA LEU A 155 4.54 2.12 24.66
C LEU A 155 4.84 1.02 25.67
N THR A 156 3.78 0.38 26.19
CA THR A 156 3.91 -0.71 27.15
C THR A 156 3.37 -2.00 26.56
N PRO A 157 4.18 -3.04 26.34
CA PRO A 157 3.68 -4.35 25.92
C PRO A 157 2.54 -4.82 26.84
N ASN A 158 1.38 -5.14 26.25
CA ASN A 158 0.17 -5.50 27.01
C ASN A 158 -0.08 -7.02 27.08
N GLY A 159 0.83 -7.81 26.48
CA GLY A 159 0.75 -9.28 26.45
C GLY A 159 -0.25 -9.83 25.44
N GLN A 160 -0.98 -8.99 24.72
CA GLN A 160 -1.86 -9.44 23.64
C GLN A 160 -1.02 -9.89 22.44
N SER A 161 -1.41 -11.00 21.85
CA SER A 161 -0.81 -11.52 20.61
C SER A 161 -1.90 -12.08 19.73
N ILE A 162 -1.89 -11.72 18.43
CA ILE A 162 -2.86 -12.19 17.44
C ILE A 162 -2.10 -12.70 16.22
N THR A 163 -2.40 -13.96 15.84
CA THR A 163 -1.83 -14.56 14.63
C THR A 163 -2.77 -14.35 13.45
N VAL A 164 -2.23 -13.87 12.33
CA VAL A 164 -2.93 -13.72 11.06
C VAL A 164 -2.14 -14.35 9.93
N SER A 165 -2.83 -14.76 8.89
CA SER A 165 -2.23 -15.22 7.63
C SER A 165 -2.64 -14.33 6.49
N LYS A 166 -1.80 -14.21 5.47
CA LYS A 166 -2.23 -13.68 4.18
C LYS A 166 -3.15 -14.67 3.48
N GLU A 167 -4.03 -14.15 2.69
CA GLU A 167 -4.94 -14.88 1.83
C GLU A 167 -5.18 -14.09 0.54
N ILE A 168 -5.63 -14.74 -0.51
CA ILE A 168 -6.11 -14.04 -1.72
C ILE A 168 -7.39 -13.32 -1.33
N PHE A 169 -7.34 -12.00 -1.32
CA PHE A 169 -8.40 -11.13 -0.84
C PHE A 169 -8.70 -10.02 -1.84
N THR A 170 -9.99 -9.80 -2.12
CA THR A 170 -10.44 -8.69 -2.96
C THR A 170 -10.92 -7.54 -2.09
N ASP A 171 -10.18 -6.43 -2.10
CA ASP A 171 -10.47 -5.23 -1.33
C ASP A 171 -11.64 -4.46 -1.95
N ASN A 172 -12.75 -4.34 -1.22
CA ASN A 172 -13.85 -3.45 -1.58
C ASN A 172 -13.50 -2.01 -1.16
N PRO A 173 -13.34 -1.08 -2.12
CA PRO A 173 -12.94 0.30 -1.82
C PRO A 173 -14.01 1.11 -1.07
N VAL A 174 -15.29 0.70 -1.10
CA VAL A 174 -16.35 1.28 -0.27
C VAL A 174 -16.19 0.74 1.15
N HIS A 175 -15.25 1.33 1.86
CA HIS A 175 -14.82 0.81 3.17
C HIS A 175 -15.83 1.11 4.28
N ARG A 176 -16.42 2.32 4.25
CA ARG A 176 -17.39 2.74 5.27
C ARG A 176 -18.41 3.70 4.70
N VAL A 177 -19.68 3.48 5.07
CA VAL A 177 -20.81 4.34 4.69
C VAL A 177 -21.63 4.61 5.96
N ASP A 178 -21.69 5.87 6.38
CA ASP A 178 -22.46 6.28 7.57
C ASP A 178 -23.39 7.45 7.25
N VAL A 179 -24.50 7.50 7.92
CA VAL A 179 -25.38 8.67 8.03
C VAL A 179 -25.28 9.19 9.47
N ILE A 180 -24.64 10.34 9.62
CA ILE A 180 -24.40 10.96 10.93
C ILE A 180 -25.41 12.10 11.12
N VAL A 181 -26.06 12.13 12.28
CA VAL A 181 -26.97 13.23 12.65
C VAL A 181 -26.36 13.95 13.84
N GLU A 182 -26.01 15.22 13.66
CA GLU A 182 -25.41 16.07 14.67
C GLU A 182 -25.95 17.50 14.52
N ASP A 183 -26.33 18.14 15.61
CA ASP A 183 -26.87 19.51 15.66
C ASP A 183 -28.04 19.78 14.70
N ASN A 184 -28.92 18.79 14.49
CA ASN A 184 -30.02 18.78 13.52
C ASN A 184 -29.60 18.78 12.03
N GLU A 185 -28.33 18.58 11.74
CA GLU A 185 -27.81 18.36 10.40
C GLU A 185 -27.65 16.87 10.13
N THR A 186 -27.91 16.44 8.90
CA THR A 186 -27.69 15.07 8.45
C THR A 186 -26.54 15.04 7.46
N ILE A 187 -25.49 14.29 7.80
CA ILE A 187 -24.22 14.23 7.06
C ILE A 187 -24.02 12.82 6.53
N GLY A 188 -23.80 12.69 5.22
CA GLY A 188 -23.34 11.44 4.61
C GLY A 188 -21.82 11.34 4.69
N TYR A 189 -21.32 10.25 5.29
CA TYR A 189 -19.90 9.93 5.34
C TYR A 189 -19.60 8.72 4.49
N LEU A 190 -18.71 8.86 3.51
CA LEU A 190 -18.21 7.79 2.67
C LEU A 190 -16.68 7.74 2.78
N MET A 191 -16.14 6.59 3.23
CA MET A 191 -14.73 6.29 3.12
C MET A 191 -14.50 5.37 1.91
N TYR A 192 -13.90 5.94 0.86
CA TYR A 192 -13.54 5.26 -0.37
C TYR A 192 -12.03 5.16 -0.44
N ASN A 193 -11.45 3.98 -0.16
CA ASN A 193 -10.03 3.84 0.13
C ASN A 193 -9.13 3.58 -1.09
N SER A 194 -9.73 3.27 -2.25
CA SER A 194 -8.98 3.17 -3.51
C SER A 194 -9.91 3.31 -4.73
N PHE A 195 -9.37 3.84 -5.85
CA PHE A 195 -10.13 4.01 -7.09
C PHE A 195 -10.06 2.74 -7.95
N ARG A 196 -11.19 2.00 -8.01
CA ARG A 196 -11.32 0.75 -8.75
C ARG A 196 -12.60 0.74 -9.57
N GLY A 197 -12.51 0.30 -10.82
CA GLY A 197 -13.64 0.34 -11.76
C GLY A 197 -14.69 -0.75 -11.59
N ASN A 198 -14.40 -1.79 -10.82
CA ASN A 198 -15.28 -2.95 -10.67
C ASN A 198 -16.22 -2.89 -9.43
N PHE A 199 -16.25 -1.76 -8.71
CA PHE A 199 -17.08 -1.55 -7.51
C PHE A 199 -18.10 -0.43 -7.68
N GLU A 200 -18.57 -0.18 -8.90
CA GLU A 200 -19.56 0.83 -9.20
C GLU A 200 -20.92 0.53 -8.51
N THR A 201 -21.28 -0.76 -8.41
CA THR A 201 -22.52 -1.18 -7.76
C THR A 201 -22.52 -0.80 -6.28
N GLU A 202 -21.47 -1.10 -5.55
CA GLU A 202 -21.29 -0.80 -4.13
C GLU A 202 -21.25 0.72 -3.88
N LEU A 203 -20.59 1.45 -4.76
CA LEU A 203 -20.57 2.91 -4.70
C LEU A 203 -21.96 3.50 -4.91
N ASN A 204 -22.71 3.01 -5.89
CA ASN A 204 -24.09 3.43 -6.14
C ASN A 204 -25.02 3.11 -4.94
N GLN A 205 -24.81 1.97 -4.27
CA GLN A 205 -25.54 1.63 -3.04
C GLN A 205 -25.22 2.61 -1.91
N ALA A 206 -23.97 3.05 -1.76
CA ALA A 206 -23.60 4.06 -0.78
C ALA A 206 -24.34 5.39 -1.04
N PHE A 207 -24.39 5.85 -2.27
CA PHE A 207 -25.15 7.05 -2.62
C PHE A 207 -26.67 6.87 -2.47
N ALA A 208 -27.21 5.69 -2.76
CA ALA A 208 -28.62 5.40 -2.49
C ALA A 208 -28.96 5.49 -0.99
N THR A 209 -28.04 5.10 -0.11
CA THR A 209 -28.16 5.28 1.35
C THR A 209 -28.28 6.76 1.72
N PHE A 210 -27.47 7.63 1.11
CA PHE A 210 -27.52 9.07 1.36
C PHE A 210 -28.82 9.68 0.84
N GLN A 211 -29.25 9.33 -0.37
CA GLN A 211 -30.54 9.76 -0.92
C GLN A 211 -31.72 9.35 -0.03
N ALA A 212 -31.71 8.15 0.52
CA ALA A 212 -32.77 7.69 1.44
C ALA A 212 -32.79 8.51 2.76
N ALA A 213 -31.67 9.07 3.15
CA ALA A 213 -31.54 9.98 4.30
C ALA A 213 -31.81 11.46 3.95
N ASN A 214 -32.20 11.77 2.72
CA ASN A 214 -32.39 13.13 2.17
C ASN A 214 -31.12 13.99 2.17
N ILE A 215 -29.99 13.37 1.89
CA ILE A 215 -28.68 14.01 1.69
C ILE A 215 -28.40 14.11 0.19
#